data_f14331b8032468c6279d692b8bfcb3ce
#
_entry.id   f14331b8032468c6279d692b8bfcb3ce
#
_cell.length_a   1.000
_cell.length_b   1.000
_cell.length_c   1.000
_cell.angle_alpha   90.00
_cell.angle_beta   90.00
_cell.angle_gamma   90.00
#
_symmetry.space_group_name_H-M   'P 1'
#
loop_
_entity.id
_entity.type
_entity.pdbx_description
1 polymer ?
#
loop_
_entity_poly.entity_id
_entity_poly.type
_entity_poly.pdbx_seq_one_letter_code
_entity_poly.pdbx_strand_id
1 'polypeptide(L)'
;MTYVSCFFLGGFILSMIAVACNPSPFYGSFGLVAVAGFGCAVVVGSGGTFLALILVMIYVGAMLVVFVYSAALAADRYPESWGSGGVAGQAVGYLLGVMVASGFFWKEEYGVLWGLGGSVEELAPQRGDIGGVSWMYSLGGPLLVISAGALLLTLFVVFEVTRLLHRGAFR
;
A
#
# COMPACT_ATOMS: atom_id res chain seq x y z
N MET A 1 2.28 23.70 -4.11
CA MET A 1 2.07 22.29 -4.43
C MET A 1 3.33 21.44 -4.15
N THR A 2 4.53 21.85 -4.56
CA THR A 2 5.79 21.08 -4.44
C THR A 2 6.14 20.65 -3.01
N TYR A 3 5.96 21.51 -2.01
CA TYR A 3 6.28 21.17 -0.62
C TYR A 3 5.37 20.07 -0.04
N VAL A 4 4.09 20.08 -0.40
CA VAL A 4 3.11 19.08 0.06
C VAL A 4 3.42 17.72 -0.56
N SER A 5 3.75 17.68 -1.84
CA SER A 5 4.14 16.44 -2.53
C SER A 5 5.45 15.87 -1.97
N CYS A 6 6.43 16.72 -1.67
CA CYS A 6 7.68 16.30 -1.06
C CYS A 6 7.46 15.73 0.35
N PHE A 7 6.55 16.31 1.13
CA PHE A 7 6.16 15.79 2.44
C PHE A 7 5.52 14.40 2.36
N PHE A 8 4.58 14.19 1.43
CA PHE A 8 3.96 12.88 1.24
C PHE A 8 4.93 11.82 0.73
N LEU A 9 5.83 12.18 -0.19
CA LEU A 9 6.89 11.29 -0.65
C LEU A 9 7.85 10.92 0.48
N GLY A 10 8.27 11.89 1.29
CA GLY A 10 9.11 11.65 2.46
C GLY A 10 8.44 10.73 3.48
N GLY A 11 7.16 10.97 3.78
CA GLY A 11 6.34 10.10 4.64
C GLY A 11 6.19 8.68 4.09
N PHE A 12 6.03 8.55 2.78
CA PHE A 12 5.96 7.25 2.11
C PHE A 12 7.26 6.46 2.26
N ILE A 13 8.40 7.08 2.00
CA ILE A 13 9.72 6.46 2.15
C ILE A 13 9.98 6.07 3.61
N LEU A 14 9.67 6.96 4.56
CA LEU A 14 9.86 6.70 5.97
C LEU A 14 9.00 5.53 6.47
N SER A 15 7.75 5.46 6.04
CA SER A 15 6.87 4.34 6.37
C SER A 15 7.31 3.02 5.76
N MET A 16 7.86 3.03 4.53
CA MET A 16 8.48 1.84 3.91
C MET A 16 9.68 1.32 4.72
N ILE A 17 10.55 2.22 5.17
CA ILE A 17 11.70 1.87 6.04
C ILE A 17 11.20 1.28 7.35
N ALA A 18 10.15 1.87 7.95
CA ALA A 18 9.56 1.36 9.17
C ALA A 18 9.03 -0.07 9.02
N VAL A 19 8.41 -0.41 7.88
CA VAL A 19 7.98 -1.79 7.58
C VAL A 19 9.16 -2.72 7.42
N ALA A 20 10.19 -2.31 6.68
CA ALA A 20 11.36 -3.14 6.39
C ALA A 20 12.21 -3.46 7.63
N CYS A 21 12.24 -2.55 8.60
CA CYS A 21 13.04 -2.72 9.83
C CYS A 21 12.30 -3.45 10.96
N ASN A 22 11.01 -3.73 10.82
CA ASN A 22 10.22 -4.32 11.90
C ASN A 22 10.48 -5.82 12.03
N PRO A 23 11.00 -6.30 13.18
CA PRO A 23 11.21 -7.72 13.41
C PRO A 23 9.90 -8.47 13.71
N SER A 24 8.87 -7.78 14.21
CA SER A 24 7.58 -8.39 14.52
C SER A 24 6.53 -8.13 13.43
N PRO A 25 5.84 -9.18 12.93
CA PRO A 25 4.86 -9.03 11.86
C PRO A 25 3.66 -8.17 12.26
N PHE A 26 3.33 -8.12 13.55
CA PHE A 26 2.23 -7.32 14.07
C PHE A 26 2.49 -5.81 13.91
N TYR A 27 3.66 -5.32 14.34
CA TYR A 27 4.03 -3.91 14.15
C TYR A 27 4.29 -3.58 12.67
N GLY A 28 4.76 -4.55 11.88
CA GLY A 28 4.89 -4.41 10.43
C GLY A 28 3.56 -4.12 9.73
N SER A 29 2.46 -4.70 10.23
CA SER A 29 1.12 -4.43 9.67
C SER A 29 0.69 -2.97 9.84
N PHE A 30 0.98 -2.34 10.99
CA PHE A 30 0.71 -0.91 11.19
C PHE A 30 1.55 -0.03 10.27
N GLY A 31 2.81 -0.42 10.02
CA GLY A 31 3.64 0.25 9.02
C GLY A 31 3.03 0.22 7.63
N LEU A 32 2.44 -0.91 7.22
CA LEU A 32 1.75 -1.05 5.93
C LEU A 32 0.52 -0.13 5.81
N VAL A 33 -0.21 0.13 6.90
CA VAL A 33 -1.29 1.14 6.90
C VAL A 33 -0.76 2.51 6.55
N ALA A 34 0.36 2.91 7.20
CA ALA A 34 0.99 4.19 6.95
C ALA A 34 1.49 4.30 5.50
N VAL A 35 2.12 3.24 4.97
CA VAL A 35 2.54 3.16 3.55
C VAL A 35 1.35 3.35 2.62
N ALA A 36 0.24 2.65 2.84
CA ALA A 36 -0.97 2.78 2.03
C ALA A 36 -1.53 4.20 2.08
N GLY A 37 -1.60 4.81 3.27
CA GLY A 37 -2.09 6.17 3.44
C GLY A 37 -1.24 7.22 2.71
N PHE A 38 0.07 7.20 2.89
CA PHE A 38 0.97 8.10 2.18
C PHE A 38 1.01 7.83 0.68
N GLY A 39 0.96 6.56 0.25
CA GLY A 39 0.88 6.19 -1.15
C GLY A 39 -0.38 6.74 -1.82
N CYS A 40 -1.53 6.64 -1.15
CA CYS A 40 -2.78 7.24 -1.63
C CYS A 40 -2.69 8.76 -1.73
N ALA A 41 -2.07 9.42 -0.75
CA ALA A 41 -1.89 10.86 -0.77
C ALA A 41 -1.01 11.33 -1.94
N VAL A 42 0.03 10.57 -2.30
CA VAL A 42 0.86 10.83 -3.49
C VAL A 42 0.04 10.70 -4.77
N VAL A 43 -0.79 9.64 -4.89
CA VAL A 43 -1.65 9.43 -6.06
C VAL A 43 -2.72 10.53 -6.19
N VAL A 44 -3.30 10.98 -5.07
CA VAL A 44 -4.23 12.14 -5.07
C VAL A 44 -3.50 13.39 -5.53
N GLY A 45 -2.27 13.61 -5.07
CA GLY A 45 -1.45 14.76 -5.46
C GLY A 45 -1.11 14.79 -6.96
N SER A 46 -1.10 13.63 -7.63
CA SER A 46 -0.94 13.52 -9.09
C SER A 46 -2.27 13.59 -9.88
N GLY A 47 -3.41 13.84 -9.22
CA GLY A 47 -4.72 13.99 -9.86
C GLY A 47 -5.53 12.69 -9.97
N GLY A 48 -4.98 11.53 -9.57
CA GLY A 48 -5.65 10.22 -9.65
C GLY A 48 -6.59 9.93 -8.47
N THR A 49 -7.59 10.77 -8.23
CA THR A 49 -8.47 10.66 -7.05
C THR A 49 -9.25 9.34 -7.00
N PHE A 50 -9.76 8.87 -8.12
CA PHE A 50 -10.49 7.61 -8.23
C PHE A 50 -9.57 6.41 -7.96
N LEU A 51 -8.38 6.41 -8.54
CA LEU A 51 -7.40 5.34 -8.34
C LEU A 51 -6.95 5.27 -6.86
N ALA A 52 -6.73 6.42 -6.23
CA ALA A 52 -6.38 6.49 -4.82
C ALA A 52 -7.48 5.90 -3.92
N LEU A 53 -8.74 6.18 -4.21
CA LEU A 53 -9.88 5.65 -3.46
C LEU A 53 -9.97 4.12 -3.55
N ILE A 54 -9.80 3.56 -4.75
CA ILE A 54 -9.74 2.10 -4.96
C ILE A 54 -8.56 1.50 -4.20
N LEU A 55 -7.41 2.15 -4.25
CA LEU A 55 -6.20 1.68 -3.59
C LEU A 55 -6.39 1.63 -2.06
N VAL A 56 -6.99 2.63 -1.45
CA VAL A 56 -7.35 2.61 -0.02
C VAL A 56 -8.31 1.47 0.28
N MET A 57 -9.36 1.33 -0.51
CA MET A 57 -10.37 0.28 -0.30
C MET A 57 -9.77 -1.12 -0.36
N ILE A 58 -8.87 -1.39 -1.30
CA ILE A 58 -8.26 -2.71 -1.47
C ILE A 58 -7.15 -2.93 -0.43
N TYR A 59 -6.23 -1.97 -0.27
CA TYR A 59 -5.09 -2.17 0.63
C TYR A 59 -5.48 -2.12 2.10
N VAL A 60 -6.24 -1.12 2.52
CA VAL A 60 -6.62 -0.95 3.92
C VAL A 60 -7.82 -1.83 4.26
N GLY A 61 -8.83 -1.86 3.39
CA GLY A 61 -10.08 -2.56 3.67
C GLY A 61 -9.98 -4.08 3.59
N ALA A 62 -9.35 -4.61 2.56
CA ALA A 62 -9.29 -6.06 2.33
C ALA A 62 -7.95 -6.67 2.72
N MET A 63 -6.86 -6.24 2.10
CA MET A 63 -5.55 -6.88 2.25
C MET A 63 -5.01 -6.75 3.67
N LEU A 64 -5.09 -5.57 4.26
CA LEU A 64 -4.53 -5.31 5.58
C LEU A 64 -5.31 -6.03 6.68
N VAL A 65 -6.62 -6.12 6.57
CA VAL A 65 -7.47 -6.86 7.53
C VAL A 65 -7.05 -8.33 7.57
N VAL A 66 -6.89 -8.98 6.41
CA VAL A 66 -6.44 -10.37 6.33
C VAL A 66 -5.04 -10.52 6.91
N PHE A 67 -4.13 -9.60 6.61
CA PHE A 67 -2.76 -9.63 7.14
C PHE A 67 -2.72 -9.46 8.67
N VAL A 68 -3.49 -8.53 9.23
CA VAL A 68 -3.58 -8.32 10.68
C VAL A 68 -4.13 -9.56 11.39
N TYR A 69 -5.17 -10.19 10.84
CA TYR A 69 -5.69 -11.44 11.41
C TYR A 69 -4.64 -12.55 11.38
N SER A 70 -3.96 -12.73 10.26
CA SER A 70 -2.91 -13.76 10.12
C SER A 70 -1.75 -13.50 11.07
N ALA A 71 -1.31 -12.25 11.18
CA ALA A 71 -0.24 -11.84 12.07
C ALA A 71 -0.62 -11.98 13.54
N ALA A 72 -1.87 -11.67 13.91
CA ALA A 72 -2.35 -11.85 15.29
C ALA A 72 -2.42 -13.31 15.72
N LEU A 73 -2.74 -14.22 14.80
CA LEU A 73 -2.75 -15.67 15.05
C LEU A 73 -1.33 -16.27 15.17
N ALA A 74 -0.37 -15.69 14.46
CA ALA A 74 1.04 -16.10 14.44
C ALA A 74 1.91 -15.28 15.41
N ALA A 75 1.31 -14.44 16.25
CA ALA A 75 2.05 -13.52 17.12
C ALA A 75 2.92 -14.25 18.14
N ASP A 76 4.19 -13.89 18.18
CA ASP A 76 5.14 -14.35 19.18
C ASP A 76 4.76 -13.82 20.58
N ARG A 77 4.99 -14.64 21.61
CA ARG A 77 4.68 -14.32 23.01
C ARG A 77 5.49 -13.12 23.53
N TYR A 78 6.63 -12.81 22.92
CA TYR A 78 7.52 -11.68 23.26
C TYR A 78 7.98 -10.98 21.97
N PRO A 79 7.18 -10.06 21.42
CA PRO A 79 7.58 -9.31 20.24
C PRO A 79 8.77 -8.40 20.58
N GLU A 80 9.83 -8.49 19.80
CA GLU A 80 10.95 -7.55 19.90
C GLU A 80 10.48 -6.13 19.60
N SER A 81 10.83 -5.19 20.48
CA SER A 81 10.48 -3.78 20.31
C SER A 81 11.55 -3.03 19.51
N TRP A 82 11.18 -1.89 18.98
CA TRP A 82 12.07 -0.97 18.23
C TRP A 82 13.33 -0.51 19.01
N GLY A 83 13.39 -0.76 20.32
CA GLY A 83 14.50 -0.40 21.17
C GLY A 83 15.73 -1.32 21.10
N SER A 84 15.67 -2.43 20.35
CA SER A 84 16.84 -3.28 20.14
C SER A 84 17.82 -2.60 19.18
N GLY A 85 19.09 -2.45 19.59
CA GLY A 85 20.12 -1.73 18.83
C GLY A 85 20.36 -2.26 17.40
N GLY A 86 19.98 -3.51 17.11
CA GLY A 86 20.02 -4.09 15.76
C GLY A 86 19.02 -3.45 14.79
N VAL A 87 17.79 -3.21 15.23
CA VAL A 87 16.71 -2.62 14.43
C VAL A 87 17.02 -1.16 14.12
N ALA A 88 17.51 -0.41 15.09
CA ALA A 88 17.91 0.99 14.88
C ALA A 88 19.06 1.11 13.87
N GLY A 89 20.04 0.20 13.92
CA GLY A 89 21.14 0.16 12.95
C GLY A 89 20.68 -0.12 11.53
N GLN A 90 19.74 -1.04 11.34
CA GLN A 90 19.13 -1.33 10.04
C GLN A 90 18.34 -0.14 9.51
N ALA A 91 17.54 0.53 10.36
CA ALA A 91 16.78 1.71 9.97
C ALA A 91 17.68 2.84 9.48
N VAL A 92 18.77 3.12 10.21
CA VAL A 92 19.77 4.12 9.81
C VAL A 92 20.45 3.71 8.49
N GLY A 93 20.78 2.43 8.30
CA GLY A 93 21.34 1.92 7.05
C GLY A 93 20.43 2.13 5.84
N TYR A 94 19.13 1.84 5.96
CA TYR A 94 18.16 2.10 4.89
C TYR A 94 17.97 3.59 4.63
N LEU A 95 17.94 4.42 5.68
CA LEU A 95 17.82 5.87 5.54
C LEU A 95 19.01 6.46 4.79
N LEU A 96 20.23 6.04 5.13
CA LEU A 96 21.43 6.44 4.41
C LEU A 96 21.42 5.95 2.96
N GLY A 97 21.01 4.70 2.72
CA GLY A 97 20.87 4.16 1.37
C GLY A 97 19.92 4.97 0.49
N VAL A 98 18.76 5.35 1.03
CA VAL A 98 17.78 6.20 0.33
C VAL A 98 18.33 7.60 0.09
N MET A 99 19.02 8.20 1.08
CA MET A 99 19.66 9.51 0.91
C MET A 99 20.73 9.50 -0.20
N VAL A 100 21.56 8.47 -0.22
CA VAL A 100 22.59 8.32 -1.29
C VAL A 100 21.91 8.12 -2.64
N ALA A 101 20.94 7.21 -2.74
CA ALA A 101 20.21 6.97 -3.96
C ALA A 101 19.50 8.25 -4.47
N SER A 102 18.81 8.98 -3.58
CA SER A 102 18.17 10.24 -3.96
C SER A 102 19.17 11.27 -4.48
N GLY A 103 20.37 11.35 -3.89
CA GLY A 103 21.42 12.25 -4.35
C GLY A 103 21.95 11.91 -5.75
N PHE A 104 21.98 10.63 -6.12
CA PHE A 104 22.36 10.22 -7.49
C PHE A 104 21.27 10.53 -8.51
N PHE A 105 20.01 10.30 -8.17
CA PHE A 105 18.87 10.54 -9.07
C PHE A 105 18.47 12.02 -9.15
N TRP A 106 18.83 12.84 -8.16
CA TRP A 106 18.46 14.27 -8.14
C TRP A 106 19.03 15.07 -9.32
N LYS A 107 20.08 14.60 -9.94
CA LYS A 107 20.79 15.33 -11.01
C LYS A 107 20.12 15.25 -12.39
N GLU A 108 19.32 14.24 -12.69
CA GLU A 108 18.92 13.97 -14.08
C GLU A 108 17.41 14.11 -14.40
N GLU A 109 16.48 13.95 -13.47
CA GLU A 109 15.07 13.77 -13.87
C GLU A 109 14.02 14.69 -13.24
N TYR A 110 14.37 15.54 -12.29
CA TYR A 110 13.36 16.36 -11.59
C TYR A 110 12.67 17.41 -12.46
N GLY A 111 13.25 17.81 -13.59
CA GLY A 111 12.65 18.77 -14.52
C GLY A 111 11.55 18.20 -15.40
N VAL A 112 11.58 16.91 -15.68
CA VAL A 112 10.70 16.29 -16.69
C VAL A 112 9.44 15.67 -16.05
N LEU A 113 9.57 15.01 -14.91
CA LEU A 113 8.44 14.28 -14.29
C LEU A 113 7.35 15.21 -13.70
N TRP A 114 7.74 16.36 -13.16
CA TRP A 114 6.78 17.31 -12.55
C TRP A 114 6.19 18.30 -13.55
N GLY A 115 6.84 18.50 -14.70
CA GLY A 115 6.37 19.37 -15.77
C GLY A 115 5.23 18.76 -16.60
N LEU A 116 5.13 17.43 -16.66
CA LEU A 116 4.13 16.72 -17.47
C LEU A 116 2.74 16.64 -16.80
N GLY A 117 2.67 16.67 -15.46
CA GLY A 117 1.38 16.59 -14.74
C GLY A 117 0.58 17.87 -14.75
N GLY A 118 1.23 19.03 -14.75
CA GLY A 118 0.54 20.33 -14.63
C GLY A 118 0.01 20.93 -15.92
N SER A 119 0.57 20.57 -17.05
CA SER A 119 0.24 21.22 -18.35
C SER A 119 -0.88 20.52 -19.12
N VAL A 120 -1.24 19.28 -18.80
CA VAL A 120 -2.26 18.52 -19.50
C VAL A 120 -3.64 18.71 -18.86
N GLU A 121 -3.69 19.02 -17.56
CA GLU A 121 -4.94 19.17 -16.81
C GLU A 121 -5.65 20.51 -17.10
N GLU A 122 -4.90 21.54 -17.48
CA GLU A 122 -5.44 22.90 -17.75
C GLU A 122 -6.14 23.03 -19.11
N LEU A 123 -5.90 22.11 -20.04
CA LEU A 123 -6.43 22.13 -21.40
C LEU A 123 -7.56 21.10 -21.67
N ALA A 124 -7.83 20.18 -20.75
CA ALA A 124 -8.87 19.18 -20.91
C ALA A 124 -10.09 19.53 -20.04
N PRO A 125 -11.25 19.92 -20.59
CA PRO A 125 -12.48 20.14 -19.83
C PRO A 125 -13.08 18.84 -19.28
N GLN A 126 -12.46 17.70 -19.55
CA GLN A 126 -12.92 16.39 -19.14
C GLN A 126 -11.99 15.84 -18.05
N ARG A 127 -12.55 15.60 -16.86
CA ARG A 127 -11.83 14.95 -15.78
C ARG A 127 -11.31 13.57 -16.24
N GLY A 128 -10.01 13.41 -16.40
CA GLY A 128 -9.37 12.16 -16.81
C GLY A 128 -9.67 10.97 -15.89
N ASP A 129 -10.02 11.25 -14.64
CA ASP A 129 -10.43 10.27 -13.62
C ASP A 129 -11.67 9.47 -14.03
N ILE A 130 -12.64 10.10 -14.71
CA ILE A 130 -13.87 9.44 -15.14
C ILE A 130 -13.61 8.46 -16.29
N GLY A 131 -12.60 8.72 -17.11
CA GLY A 131 -12.14 7.80 -18.15
C GLY A 131 -11.72 6.45 -17.59
N GLY A 132 -11.04 6.42 -16.45
CA GLY A 132 -10.62 5.18 -15.78
C GLY A 132 -11.79 4.28 -15.39
N VAL A 133 -12.89 4.85 -14.91
CA VAL A 133 -14.11 4.09 -14.58
C VAL A 133 -14.72 3.46 -15.83
N SER A 134 -14.82 4.22 -16.93
CA SER A 134 -15.35 3.74 -18.20
C SER A 134 -14.53 2.56 -18.74
N TRP A 135 -13.20 2.66 -18.67
CA TRP A 135 -12.29 1.59 -19.11
C TRP A 135 -12.37 0.34 -18.23
N MET A 136 -12.57 0.51 -16.93
CA MET A 136 -12.74 -0.60 -16.01
C MET A 136 -13.97 -1.46 -16.35
N TYR A 137 -15.09 -0.83 -16.74
CA TYR A 137 -16.30 -1.57 -17.10
C TYR A 137 -16.33 -2.05 -18.55
N SER A 138 -15.66 -1.38 -19.48
CA SER A 138 -15.64 -1.80 -20.89
C SER A 138 -14.63 -2.88 -21.18
N LEU A 139 -13.34 -2.62 -21.00
CA LEU A 139 -12.25 -3.57 -21.23
C LEU A 139 -11.98 -4.49 -20.03
N GLY A 140 -12.15 -4.00 -18.82
CA GLY A 140 -11.91 -4.75 -17.59
C GLY A 140 -13.09 -5.59 -17.12
N GLY A 141 -14.26 -5.53 -17.77
CA GLY A 141 -15.47 -6.28 -17.40
C GLY A 141 -15.25 -7.77 -17.19
N PRO A 142 -14.66 -8.50 -18.13
CA PRO A 142 -14.34 -9.92 -17.97
C PRO A 142 -13.40 -10.21 -16.80
N LEU A 143 -12.40 -9.35 -16.54
CA LEU A 143 -11.49 -9.50 -15.42
C LEU A 143 -12.20 -9.30 -14.06
N LEU A 144 -13.16 -8.39 -14.00
CA LEU A 144 -14.00 -8.20 -12.80
C LEU A 144 -14.83 -9.45 -12.50
N VAL A 145 -15.42 -10.09 -13.50
CA VAL A 145 -16.19 -11.32 -13.31
C VAL A 145 -15.29 -12.45 -12.81
N ILE A 146 -14.10 -12.63 -13.40
CA ILE A 146 -13.14 -13.65 -12.96
C ILE A 146 -12.68 -13.39 -11.52
N SER A 147 -12.36 -12.14 -11.17
CA SER A 147 -11.95 -11.79 -9.81
C SER A 147 -13.07 -11.99 -8.80
N ALA A 148 -14.31 -11.66 -9.15
CA ALA A 148 -15.48 -11.93 -8.31
C ALA A 148 -15.69 -13.45 -8.09
N GLY A 149 -15.52 -14.25 -9.13
CA GLY A 149 -15.55 -15.72 -9.03
C GLY A 149 -14.45 -16.27 -8.12
N ALA A 150 -13.24 -15.77 -8.23
CA ALA A 150 -12.13 -16.15 -7.36
C ALA A 150 -12.41 -15.81 -5.88
N LEU A 151 -12.95 -14.61 -5.61
CA LEU A 151 -13.34 -14.20 -4.26
C LEU A 151 -14.45 -15.09 -3.68
N LEU A 152 -15.43 -15.46 -4.49
CA LEU A 152 -16.49 -16.39 -4.10
C LEU A 152 -15.92 -17.76 -3.73
N LEU A 153 -14.99 -18.29 -4.54
CA LEU A 153 -14.33 -19.58 -4.24
C LEU A 153 -13.51 -19.50 -2.95
N THR A 154 -12.76 -18.44 -2.73
CA THR A 154 -12.01 -18.26 -1.48
C THR A 154 -12.94 -18.21 -0.26
N LEU A 155 -14.10 -17.56 -0.37
CA LEU A 155 -15.09 -17.53 0.67
C LEU A 155 -15.59 -18.94 1.03
N PHE A 156 -15.90 -19.77 0.02
CA PHE A 156 -16.34 -21.15 0.25
C PHE A 156 -15.24 -22.00 0.91
N VAL A 157 -14.00 -21.85 0.45
CA VAL A 157 -12.86 -22.60 1.04
C VAL A 157 -12.66 -22.22 2.50
N VAL A 158 -12.65 -20.94 2.83
CA VAL A 158 -12.50 -20.47 4.21
C VAL A 158 -13.66 -20.95 5.08
N PHE A 159 -14.87 -20.88 4.57
CA PHE A 159 -16.05 -21.37 5.28
C PHE A 159 -15.98 -22.88 5.60
N GLU A 160 -15.55 -23.70 4.62
CA GLU A 160 -15.43 -25.14 4.84
C GLU A 160 -14.29 -25.49 5.80
N VAL A 161 -13.14 -24.80 5.69
CA VAL A 161 -12.01 -24.99 6.62
C VAL A 161 -12.40 -24.64 8.07
N THR A 162 -13.08 -23.52 8.27
CA THR A 162 -13.54 -23.12 9.61
C THR A 162 -14.58 -24.10 10.17
N ARG A 163 -15.47 -24.62 9.32
CA ARG A 163 -16.48 -25.63 9.71
C ARG A 163 -15.83 -26.95 10.12
N LEU A 164 -14.79 -27.40 9.39
CA LEU A 164 -14.08 -28.63 9.73
C LEU A 164 -13.32 -28.50 11.05
N LEU A 165 -12.68 -27.36 11.30
CA LEU A 165 -11.99 -27.07 12.57
C LEU A 165 -12.94 -27.12 13.75
N HIS A 166 -14.14 -26.55 13.60
CA HIS A 166 -15.16 -26.56 14.67
C HIS A 166 -15.68 -27.98 14.95
N ARG A 167 -15.76 -28.85 13.95
CA ARG A 167 -16.17 -30.25 14.14
C ARG A 167 -15.07 -31.13 14.72
N GLY A 168 -13.81 -30.82 14.47
CA GLY A 168 -12.64 -31.56 14.98
C GLY A 168 -12.33 -31.30 16.46
N ALA A 169 -12.80 -30.18 17.02
CA ALA A 169 -12.58 -29.83 18.44
C ALA A 169 -13.49 -30.60 19.44
N PHE A 170 -14.45 -31.36 18.96
CA PHE A 170 -15.39 -32.14 19.79
C PHE A 170 -15.12 -33.66 19.77
N ARG A 171 -13.89 -34.07 19.44
CA ARG A 171 -13.54 -35.50 19.48
C ARG A 171 -12.37 -35.79 20.40
#